data_bcd30ff80ec300029091ead2896d9b2d
#
_entry.id   bcd30ff80ec300029091ead2896d9b2d
#
_cell.length_a   1.000
_cell.length_b   1.000
_cell.length_c   1.000
_cell.angle_alpha   90.00
_cell.angle_beta   90.00
_cell.angle_gamma   90.00
#
_symmetry.space_group_name_H-M   'P 1'
#
loop_
_entity.id
_entity.type
_entity.pdbx_description
1 polymer ?
#
loop_
_entity_poly.entity_id
_entity_poly.type
_entity_poly.pdbx_seq_one_letter_code
_entity_poly.pdbx_strand_id
1 'polypeptide(L)'
;MTRATRISLKRFAYAPLSTVLVASALASSFSVAPAQAQERDEFSVCWSIYAGWMPWAYADAEGVIDKWADKYDIDIDIIQVNDYVESINQFTSGNVDGCAMTNMDALTIPAASGVDSTALIVGDYSNGNDGIVLKGSDDLADIEGREVNLVQFSVSHYLLARALESVDMTERDIETVNTSDADIVGLFSNDDVEAVTAWNPQLSAIADMADSNVVYTSEEIPGEILDMMVVNTDTLNDNPDLGHALVGAWYEIMGLMEAGDEDALSIMADAAGTDLEGYQDQLSATYLYTDPAEAIELMESQDLLDTMQRVAEFSFKHGLLGDTAPDPGVVGIETPSGMFGDENNVQLRFDPSFTTAYHDAQ
;
A
#
# COMPACT_ATOMS: atom_id res chain seq x y z
N MET A 1 -8.71 -59.23 42.40
CA MET A 1 -8.70 -58.88 43.82
C MET A 1 -9.16 -57.48 43.96
N THR A 2 -10.47 -57.26 44.15
CA THR A 2 -11.18 -56.83 45.37
C THR A 2 -10.71 -55.45 45.86
N ARG A 3 -11.55 -54.45 45.92
CA ARG A 3 -12.72 -54.30 46.80
C ARG A 3 -13.55 -53.04 46.38
N ALA A 4 -14.84 -53.25 46.23
CA ALA A 4 -15.85 -52.20 46.25
C ALA A 4 -16.12 -51.76 47.69
N THR A 5 -16.47 -50.47 47.89
CA THR A 5 -17.11 -50.03 49.13
C THR A 5 -18.29 -49.12 48.78
N ARG A 6 -19.46 -49.60 49.09
CA ARG A 6 -20.77 -48.87 49.12
C ARG A 6 -20.88 -48.18 50.46
N ILE A 7 -21.42 -46.95 50.49
CA ILE A 7 -22.08 -46.38 51.70
C ILE A 7 -23.22 -45.48 51.12
N SER A 8 -24.39 -45.92 51.19
CA SER A 8 -25.55 -45.78 52.08
C SER A 8 -26.21 -44.41 52.18
N LEU A 9 -27.42 -44.35 51.57
CA LEU A 9 -28.42 -43.34 51.74
C LEU A 9 -28.90 -43.20 53.19
N LYS A 10 -29.07 -41.95 53.65
CA LYS A 10 -30.05 -41.66 54.71
C LYS A 10 -31.01 -40.54 54.21
N ARG A 11 -32.28 -40.97 54.10
CA ARG A 11 -33.44 -40.11 53.99
C ARG A 11 -33.73 -39.48 55.34
N PHE A 12 -34.01 -38.18 55.36
CA PHE A 12 -34.81 -37.51 56.39
C PHE A 12 -35.95 -36.72 55.79
N ALA A 13 -37.11 -36.89 56.40
CA ALA A 13 -38.37 -36.36 55.87
C ALA A 13 -38.85 -35.13 56.69
N TYR A 14 -39.49 -34.27 55.98
CA TYR A 14 -40.60 -33.35 56.27
C TYR A 14 -40.72 -32.51 57.56
N ALA A 15 -40.91 -31.19 57.33
CA ALA A 15 -42.12 -30.46 57.76
C ALA A 15 -42.20 -29.08 57.07
N PRO A 16 -43.39 -28.61 56.69
CA PRO A 16 -43.55 -27.34 56.01
C PRO A 16 -43.83 -26.21 57.00
N LEU A 17 -43.17 -25.08 56.85
CA LEU A 17 -43.57 -23.81 57.47
C LEU A 17 -43.84 -22.81 56.33
N SER A 18 -45.11 -22.46 56.18
CA SER A 18 -45.60 -21.39 55.33
C SER A 18 -45.22 -20.04 55.93
N THR A 19 -44.38 -19.28 55.27
CA THR A 19 -44.15 -17.88 55.56
C THR A 19 -44.40 -17.06 54.29
N VAL A 20 -45.48 -16.32 54.33
CA VAL A 20 -45.86 -15.33 53.31
C VAL A 20 -44.84 -14.15 53.41
N LEU A 21 -43.99 -14.04 52.41
CA LEU A 21 -43.16 -12.83 52.25
C LEU A 21 -43.76 -11.99 51.10
N VAL A 22 -44.27 -10.84 51.47
CA VAL A 22 -44.65 -9.78 50.52
C VAL A 22 -43.39 -9.20 49.91
N ALA A 23 -43.09 -9.57 48.67
CA ALA A 23 -41.98 -9.01 47.95
C ALA A 23 -42.46 -7.71 47.28
N SER A 24 -42.08 -6.58 47.87
CA SER A 24 -42.15 -5.27 47.19
C SER A 24 -41.12 -5.24 46.03
N ALA A 25 -41.60 -5.38 44.84
CA ALA A 25 -40.78 -5.20 43.62
C ALA A 25 -40.48 -3.72 43.43
N LEU A 26 -39.32 -3.29 43.86
CA LEU A 26 -38.67 -2.05 43.41
C LEU A 26 -38.13 -2.34 42.02
N ALA A 27 -38.90 -1.98 40.98
CA ALA A 27 -38.42 -1.92 39.62
C ALA A 27 -37.43 -0.77 39.49
N SER A 28 -36.14 -1.05 39.75
CA SER A 28 -35.08 -0.16 39.36
C SER A 28 -34.93 -0.21 37.84
N SER A 29 -35.49 0.78 37.16
CA SER A 29 -35.25 1.03 35.74
C SER A 29 -33.77 1.36 35.56
N PHE A 30 -32.94 0.37 35.30
CA PHE A 30 -31.62 0.63 34.74
C PHE A 30 -31.85 1.15 33.32
N SER A 31 -31.79 2.47 33.16
CA SER A 31 -31.58 3.08 31.88
C SER A 31 -30.16 2.66 31.45
N VAL A 32 -30.08 1.63 30.62
CA VAL A 32 -28.86 1.36 29.84
C VAL A 32 -28.79 2.54 28.88
N ALA A 33 -27.99 3.56 29.22
CA ALA A 33 -27.55 4.52 28.22
C ALA A 33 -26.94 3.71 27.07
N PRO A 34 -27.26 4.00 25.80
CA PRO A 34 -26.50 3.41 24.72
C PRO A 34 -25.03 3.74 25.02
N ALA A 35 -24.17 2.71 25.05
CA ALA A 35 -22.75 2.95 24.99
C ALA A 35 -22.53 3.71 23.68
N GLN A 36 -22.20 5.00 23.77
CA GLN A 36 -21.60 5.65 22.62
C GLN A 36 -20.36 4.82 22.32
N ALA A 37 -20.31 4.24 21.12
CA ALA A 37 -19.06 3.72 20.61
C ALA A 37 -18.08 4.90 20.73
N GLN A 38 -17.02 4.72 21.49
CA GLN A 38 -15.95 5.69 21.54
C GLN A 38 -15.42 5.73 20.11
N GLU A 39 -15.44 6.89 19.49
CA GLU A 39 -14.82 7.07 18.18
C GLU A 39 -13.37 6.61 18.33
N ARG A 40 -12.91 5.82 17.41
CA ARG A 40 -11.53 5.33 17.38
C ARG A 40 -10.61 6.51 17.11
N ASP A 41 -9.59 6.69 17.92
CA ASP A 41 -8.64 7.81 17.90
C ASP A 41 -7.18 7.37 17.64
N GLU A 42 -6.90 6.04 17.61
CA GLU A 42 -5.58 5.47 17.34
C GLU A 42 -5.57 4.76 15.98
N PHE A 43 -4.65 5.14 15.09
CA PHE A 43 -4.51 4.61 13.74
C PHE A 43 -3.06 4.23 13.43
N SER A 44 -2.87 3.41 12.42
CA SER A 44 -1.54 3.08 11.92
C SER A 44 -1.55 2.97 10.39
N VAL A 45 -0.49 3.45 9.75
CA VAL A 45 -0.27 3.30 8.34
C VAL A 45 1.13 2.77 8.06
N CYS A 46 1.28 1.97 6.98
CA CYS A 46 2.56 1.41 6.64
C CYS A 46 3.12 1.94 5.31
N TRP A 47 4.43 1.77 5.16
CA TRP A 47 5.16 2.04 3.94
C TRP A 47 6.39 1.14 3.85
N SER A 48 6.94 0.97 2.65
CA SER A 48 8.21 0.28 2.41
C SER A 48 9.21 1.20 1.71
N ILE A 49 10.45 0.72 1.54
CA ILE A 49 11.53 1.53 1.00
C ILE A 49 11.36 1.72 -0.51
N TYR A 50 11.02 2.96 -0.90
CA TYR A 50 10.96 3.46 -2.26
C TYR A 50 11.26 4.97 -2.25
N ALA A 51 11.98 5.47 -3.26
CA ALA A 51 12.44 6.86 -3.26
C ALA A 51 11.32 7.89 -3.08
N GLY A 52 10.16 7.68 -3.73
CA GLY A 52 8.99 8.55 -3.63
C GLY A 52 8.24 8.45 -2.29
N TRP A 53 8.51 7.43 -1.46
CA TRP A 53 7.85 7.25 -0.16
C TRP A 53 8.71 7.69 1.04
N MET A 54 9.95 8.15 0.83
CA MET A 54 10.79 8.70 1.90
C MET A 54 10.17 9.87 2.66
N PRO A 55 9.22 10.66 2.11
CA PRO A 55 8.46 11.63 2.89
C PRO A 55 7.80 11.03 4.15
N TRP A 56 7.40 9.75 4.13
CA TRP A 56 6.83 9.10 5.32
C TRP A 56 7.87 8.85 6.41
N ALA A 57 9.13 8.54 6.03
CA ALA A 57 10.25 8.46 6.98
C ALA A 57 10.51 9.83 7.65
N TYR A 58 10.47 10.91 6.87
CA TYR A 58 10.60 12.27 7.37
C TYR A 58 9.43 12.66 8.28
N ALA A 59 8.20 12.29 7.89
CA ALA A 59 7.00 12.57 8.67
C ALA A 59 7.07 12.01 10.09
N ASP A 60 7.58 10.79 10.23
CA ASP A 60 7.79 10.11 11.52
C ASP A 60 8.97 10.74 12.29
N ALA A 61 10.15 10.85 11.63
CA ALA A 61 11.39 11.30 12.29
C ALA A 61 11.30 12.73 12.85
N GLU A 62 10.61 13.64 12.15
CA GLU A 62 10.52 15.07 12.49
C GLU A 62 9.17 15.43 13.12
N GLY A 63 8.31 14.42 13.41
CA GLY A 63 7.04 14.63 14.09
C GLY A 63 6.01 15.44 13.28
N VAL A 64 6.15 15.44 11.94
CA VAL A 64 5.18 16.13 11.08
C VAL A 64 3.83 15.42 11.16
N ILE A 65 3.83 14.07 11.23
CA ILE A 65 2.60 13.31 11.38
C ILE A 65 1.94 13.59 12.72
N ASP A 66 2.70 13.62 13.83
CA ASP A 66 2.18 13.94 15.17
C ASP A 66 1.51 15.30 15.20
N LYS A 67 2.15 16.31 14.59
CA LYS A 67 1.61 17.68 14.50
C LYS A 67 0.24 17.71 13.80
N TRP A 68 0.07 16.92 12.73
CA TRP A 68 -1.19 16.88 12.00
C TRP A 68 -2.24 16.02 12.71
N ALA A 69 -1.84 14.94 13.36
CA ALA A 69 -2.69 14.09 14.20
C ALA A 69 -3.22 14.87 15.40
N ASP A 70 -2.37 15.61 16.13
CA ASP A 70 -2.72 16.50 17.24
C ASP A 70 -3.78 17.55 16.86
N LYS A 71 -3.75 18.04 15.61
CA LYS A 71 -4.72 19.02 15.11
C LYS A 71 -6.15 18.47 15.10
N TYR A 72 -6.29 17.16 15.01
CA TYR A 72 -7.56 16.45 14.92
C TYR A 72 -7.88 15.57 16.14
N ASP A 73 -7.09 15.69 17.22
CA ASP A 73 -7.22 14.89 18.45
C ASP A 73 -7.18 13.37 18.19
N ILE A 74 -6.29 12.91 17.28
CA ILE A 74 -6.03 11.51 16.96
C ILE A 74 -4.54 11.18 17.08
N ASP A 75 -4.21 9.88 17.15
CA ASP A 75 -2.85 9.35 17.12
C ASP A 75 -2.62 8.52 15.83
N ILE A 76 -1.48 8.71 15.15
CA ILE A 76 -1.14 7.96 13.92
C ILE A 76 0.27 7.41 14.03
N ASP A 77 0.40 6.09 14.04
CA ASP A 77 1.68 5.40 13.94
C ASP A 77 2.08 5.21 12.46
N ILE A 78 3.28 5.67 12.08
CA ILE A 78 3.88 5.42 10.76
C ILE A 78 4.83 4.22 10.88
N ILE A 79 4.54 3.12 10.17
CA ILE A 79 5.25 1.84 10.30
C ILE A 79 6.01 1.53 9.02
N GLN A 80 7.34 1.51 9.09
CA GLN A 80 8.17 1.00 8.00
C GLN A 80 8.20 -0.52 8.02
N VAL A 81 7.89 -1.15 6.88
CA VAL A 81 8.01 -2.59 6.64
C VAL A 81 8.98 -2.80 5.48
N ASN A 82 10.07 -3.53 5.71
CA ASN A 82 11.17 -3.64 4.73
C ASN A 82 10.85 -4.50 3.51
N ASP A 83 9.86 -5.38 3.58
CA ASP A 83 9.37 -6.17 2.46
C ASP A 83 8.07 -5.55 1.95
N TYR A 84 8.05 -5.15 0.68
CA TYR A 84 6.95 -4.43 0.08
C TYR A 84 5.65 -5.23 0.06
N VAL A 85 5.68 -6.48 -0.37
CA VAL A 85 4.46 -7.32 -0.41
C VAL A 85 3.95 -7.62 1.01
N GLU A 86 4.85 -7.79 1.97
CA GLU A 86 4.47 -7.96 3.37
C GLU A 86 3.78 -6.71 3.91
N SER A 87 4.23 -5.48 3.54
CA SER A 87 3.56 -4.25 3.95
C SER A 87 2.09 -4.21 3.49
N ILE A 88 1.84 -4.57 2.23
CA ILE A 88 0.48 -4.66 1.68
C ILE A 88 -0.34 -5.77 2.36
N ASN A 89 0.29 -6.88 2.71
CA ASN A 89 -0.37 -7.97 3.44
C ASN A 89 -0.79 -7.56 4.85
N GLN A 90 -0.02 -6.71 5.54
CA GLN A 90 -0.42 -6.13 6.83
C GLN A 90 -1.69 -5.28 6.67
N PHE A 91 -1.79 -4.45 5.65
CA PHE A 91 -3.00 -3.71 5.32
C PHE A 91 -4.17 -4.62 4.95
N THR A 92 -3.95 -5.57 4.04
CA THR A 92 -4.98 -6.51 3.58
C THR A 92 -5.57 -7.35 4.71
N SER A 93 -4.74 -7.66 5.72
CA SER A 93 -5.16 -8.41 6.92
C SER A 93 -5.81 -7.53 7.99
N GLY A 94 -5.87 -6.21 7.80
CA GLY A 94 -6.42 -5.26 8.76
C GLY A 94 -5.54 -5.04 9.99
N ASN A 95 -4.23 -5.28 9.90
CA ASN A 95 -3.28 -5.00 10.96
C ASN A 95 -2.85 -3.53 11.00
N VAL A 96 -3.02 -2.82 9.88
CA VAL A 96 -2.85 -1.37 9.74
C VAL A 96 -4.03 -0.81 8.96
N ASP A 97 -4.28 0.48 9.08
CA ASP A 97 -5.43 1.18 8.50
C ASP A 97 -5.18 1.67 7.08
N GLY A 98 -3.93 1.91 6.75
CA GLY A 98 -3.48 2.32 5.43
C GLY A 98 -2.07 1.81 5.12
N CYS A 99 -1.69 1.86 3.85
CA CYS A 99 -0.34 1.53 3.42
C CYS A 99 0.02 2.22 2.12
N ALA A 100 1.30 2.59 1.95
CA ALA A 100 1.81 3.05 0.67
C ALA A 100 1.95 1.86 -0.28
N MET A 101 1.40 1.99 -1.49
CA MET A 101 1.47 0.95 -2.53
C MET A 101 1.17 1.52 -3.91
N THR A 102 1.57 0.78 -4.96
CA THR A 102 1.25 1.17 -6.32
C THR A 102 -0.20 0.92 -6.67
N ASN A 103 -0.68 1.57 -7.72
CA ASN A 103 -2.04 1.39 -8.24
C ASN A 103 -2.35 -0.05 -8.66
N MET A 104 -1.37 -0.76 -9.23
CA MET A 104 -1.52 -2.15 -9.62
C MET A 104 -1.67 -3.05 -8.40
N ASP A 105 -0.82 -2.87 -7.39
CA ASP A 105 -0.81 -3.72 -6.21
C ASP A 105 -2.04 -3.45 -5.30
N ALA A 106 -2.53 -2.20 -5.28
CA ALA A 106 -3.80 -1.86 -4.64
C ALA A 106 -4.99 -2.62 -5.26
N LEU A 107 -4.98 -2.82 -6.57
CA LEU A 107 -6.00 -3.58 -7.28
C LEU A 107 -5.86 -5.10 -7.03
N THR A 108 -4.64 -5.63 -7.16
CA THR A 108 -4.40 -7.08 -7.23
C THR A 108 -4.30 -7.76 -5.87
N ILE A 109 -3.98 -7.03 -4.79
CA ILE A 109 -3.80 -7.61 -3.46
C ILE A 109 -4.99 -7.27 -2.55
N PRO A 110 -5.16 -6.06 -2.02
CA PRO A 110 -6.29 -5.78 -1.13
C PRO A 110 -7.64 -5.80 -1.86
N ALA A 111 -7.80 -5.09 -2.98
CA ALA A 111 -9.08 -4.98 -3.65
C ALA A 111 -9.56 -6.33 -4.23
N ALA A 112 -8.69 -7.11 -4.87
CA ALA A 112 -9.02 -8.45 -5.35
C ALA A 112 -9.30 -9.44 -4.19
N SER A 113 -8.79 -9.17 -3.00
CA SER A 113 -9.10 -9.93 -1.77
C SER A 113 -10.39 -9.47 -1.07
N GLY A 114 -11.07 -8.45 -1.60
CA GLY A 114 -12.33 -7.92 -1.07
C GLY A 114 -12.15 -6.90 0.06
N VAL A 115 -10.98 -6.28 0.16
CA VAL A 115 -10.74 -5.16 1.07
C VAL A 115 -11.09 -3.86 0.35
N ASP A 116 -12.16 -3.21 0.82
CA ASP A 116 -12.60 -1.92 0.29
C ASP A 116 -11.59 -0.82 0.67
N SER A 117 -10.95 -0.25 -0.35
CA SER A 117 -9.76 0.59 -0.23
C SER A 117 -9.96 1.91 -0.97
N THR A 118 -9.47 3.00 -0.37
CA THR A 118 -9.48 4.34 -0.96
C THR A 118 -8.05 4.83 -1.15
N ALA A 119 -7.66 5.10 -2.40
CA ALA A 119 -6.46 5.85 -2.73
C ALA A 119 -6.70 7.32 -2.34
N LEU A 120 -6.11 7.69 -1.22
CA LEU A 120 -6.29 8.99 -0.57
C LEU A 120 -5.31 10.04 -1.10
N ILE A 121 -4.08 9.60 -1.37
CA ILE A 121 -3.00 10.42 -1.91
C ILE A 121 -2.45 9.67 -3.13
N VAL A 122 -2.35 10.35 -4.26
CA VAL A 122 -1.47 9.97 -5.37
C VAL A 122 -0.26 10.89 -5.27
N GLY A 123 0.85 10.35 -4.78
CA GLY A 123 2.05 11.12 -4.45
C GLY A 123 2.93 11.40 -5.64
N ASP A 124 3.05 10.39 -6.51
CA ASP A 124 3.92 10.47 -7.67
C ASP A 124 3.55 9.41 -8.73
N TYR A 125 4.25 9.48 -9.85
CA TYR A 125 4.39 8.35 -10.75
C TYR A 125 5.85 8.07 -11.06
N SER A 126 6.18 6.79 -11.22
CA SER A 126 7.51 6.33 -11.59
C SER A 126 7.84 6.77 -13.02
N ASN A 127 8.95 7.47 -13.19
CA ASN A 127 9.42 8.02 -14.46
C ASN A 127 10.92 7.74 -14.65
N GLY A 128 11.28 6.46 -14.47
CA GLY A 128 12.66 5.97 -14.45
C GLY A 128 13.06 5.28 -13.15
N ASN A 129 12.23 5.35 -12.10
CA ASN A 129 12.51 4.73 -10.80
C ASN A 129 12.39 3.22 -10.77
N ASP A 130 11.57 2.65 -11.66
CA ASP A 130 11.49 1.20 -11.88
C ASP A 130 12.29 0.84 -13.12
N GLY A 131 13.07 -0.24 -13.07
CA GLY A 131 13.91 -0.61 -14.20
C GLY A 131 14.30 -2.08 -14.24
N ILE A 132 14.75 -2.49 -15.43
CA ILE A 132 15.31 -3.81 -15.71
C ILE A 132 16.80 -3.66 -15.93
N VAL A 133 17.58 -4.47 -15.22
CA VAL A 133 19.05 -4.49 -15.33
C VAL A 133 19.50 -5.85 -15.86
N LEU A 134 20.35 -5.82 -16.87
CA LEU A 134 21.05 -6.99 -17.38
C LEU A 134 22.54 -6.91 -17.11
N LYS A 135 23.15 -8.04 -16.76
CA LYS A 135 24.61 -8.18 -16.79
C LYS A 135 25.11 -8.49 -18.21
N GLY A 136 26.14 -7.77 -18.62
CA GLY A 136 26.88 -8.05 -19.84
C GLY A 136 26.19 -7.72 -21.15
N SER A 137 25.03 -7.09 -21.13
CA SER A 137 24.32 -6.59 -22.31
C SER A 137 23.58 -5.29 -22.02
N ASP A 138 23.55 -4.39 -23.00
CA ASP A 138 22.81 -3.13 -23.03
C ASP A 138 21.57 -3.20 -23.96
N ASP A 139 21.23 -4.39 -24.48
CA ASP A 139 20.07 -4.63 -25.32
C ASP A 139 18.99 -5.43 -24.55
N LEU A 140 17.77 -4.88 -24.44
CA LEU A 140 16.66 -5.56 -23.79
C LEU A 140 16.33 -6.91 -24.45
N ALA A 141 16.53 -7.06 -25.76
CA ALA A 141 16.27 -8.32 -26.44
C ALA A 141 17.13 -9.48 -25.93
N ASP A 142 18.28 -9.20 -25.34
CA ASP A 142 19.15 -10.23 -24.76
C ASP A 142 18.62 -10.80 -23.42
N ILE A 143 17.43 -10.37 -22.97
CA ILE A 143 16.71 -10.97 -21.83
C ILE A 143 16.15 -12.36 -22.19
N GLU A 144 16.00 -12.69 -23.50
CA GLU A 144 15.47 -13.96 -23.97
C GLU A 144 16.22 -15.16 -23.36
N GLY A 145 15.47 -16.06 -22.73
CA GLY A 145 15.98 -17.28 -22.11
C GLY A 145 16.68 -17.08 -20.77
N ARG A 146 16.74 -15.86 -20.25
CA ARG A 146 17.34 -15.60 -18.92
C ARG A 146 16.35 -15.88 -17.79
N GLU A 147 16.93 -16.14 -16.61
CA GLU A 147 16.24 -16.07 -15.33
C GLU A 147 16.22 -14.62 -14.88
N VAL A 148 15.02 -14.07 -14.65
CA VAL A 148 14.81 -12.67 -14.20
C VAL A 148 14.29 -12.69 -12.77
N ASN A 149 15.06 -12.12 -11.87
CA ASN A 149 14.70 -12.01 -10.46
C ASN A 149 13.94 -10.71 -10.22
N LEU A 150 12.80 -10.79 -9.54
CA LEU A 150 11.92 -9.66 -9.29
C LEU A 150 10.94 -9.97 -8.15
N VAL A 151 10.28 -8.96 -7.61
CA VAL A 151 9.11 -9.16 -6.76
C VAL A 151 7.96 -9.60 -7.66
N GLN A 152 7.70 -10.92 -7.70
CA GLN A 152 6.65 -11.47 -8.58
C GLN A 152 5.26 -10.96 -8.17
N PHE A 153 4.41 -10.74 -9.18
CA PHE A 153 3.03 -10.29 -9.03
C PHE A 153 2.87 -8.88 -8.45
N SER A 154 3.95 -8.09 -8.43
CA SER A 154 3.97 -6.68 -8.08
C SER A 154 4.16 -5.78 -9.31
N VAL A 155 4.33 -4.48 -9.06
CA VAL A 155 4.70 -3.47 -10.06
C VAL A 155 5.91 -3.87 -10.90
N SER A 156 6.93 -4.53 -10.31
CA SER A 156 8.09 -5.04 -11.07
C SER A 156 7.70 -6.06 -12.14
N HIS A 157 6.69 -6.89 -11.86
CA HIS A 157 6.16 -7.85 -12.85
C HIS A 157 5.40 -7.13 -13.97
N TYR A 158 4.66 -6.07 -13.63
CA TYR A 158 4.02 -5.20 -14.61
C TYR A 158 5.03 -4.56 -15.55
N LEU A 159 6.08 -3.92 -15.00
CA LEU A 159 7.14 -3.31 -15.79
C LEU A 159 7.82 -4.31 -16.71
N LEU A 160 8.17 -5.49 -16.18
CA LEU A 160 8.82 -6.56 -16.96
C LEU A 160 7.95 -6.97 -18.17
N ALA A 161 6.67 -7.19 -17.96
CA ALA A 161 5.78 -7.59 -19.04
C ALA A 161 5.60 -6.47 -20.08
N ARG A 162 5.52 -5.20 -19.65
CA ARG A 162 5.50 -4.04 -20.56
C ARG A 162 6.80 -3.95 -21.38
N ALA A 163 7.94 -4.20 -20.75
CA ALA A 163 9.23 -4.26 -21.44
C ALA A 163 9.29 -5.39 -22.49
N LEU A 164 8.86 -6.59 -22.11
CA LEU A 164 8.82 -7.74 -23.04
C LEU A 164 7.89 -7.46 -24.24
N GLU A 165 6.72 -6.86 -24.02
CA GLU A 165 5.81 -6.44 -25.09
C GLU A 165 6.47 -5.45 -26.06
N SER A 166 7.37 -4.56 -25.60
CA SER A 166 8.05 -3.59 -26.44
C SER A 166 9.03 -4.21 -27.45
N VAL A 167 9.46 -5.45 -27.20
CA VAL A 167 10.37 -6.22 -28.06
C VAL A 167 9.72 -7.49 -28.65
N ASP A 168 8.38 -7.51 -28.73
CA ASP A 168 7.58 -8.62 -29.26
C ASP A 168 7.78 -9.96 -28.52
N MET A 169 8.17 -9.90 -27.23
CA MET A 169 8.34 -11.05 -26.34
C MET A 169 7.18 -11.19 -25.36
N THR A 170 7.17 -12.31 -24.67
CA THR A 170 6.24 -12.64 -23.58
C THR A 170 6.98 -13.31 -22.43
N GLU A 171 6.36 -13.46 -21.28
CA GLU A 171 6.92 -14.18 -20.11
C GLU A 171 7.25 -15.68 -20.40
N ARG A 172 6.82 -16.22 -21.53
CA ARG A 172 7.21 -17.58 -21.96
C ARG A 172 8.62 -17.66 -22.51
N ASP A 173 9.19 -16.51 -22.84
CA ASP A 173 10.51 -16.38 -23.45
C ASP A 173 11.60 -16.20 -22.39
N ILE A 174 11.22 -16.12 -21.11
CA ILE A 174 12.09 -15.95 -19.94
C ILE A 174 11.67 -16.90 -18.80
N GLU A 175 12.44 -16.93 -17.71
CA GLU A 175 12.06 -17.56 -16.45
C GLU A 175 12.01 -16.50 -15.34
N THR A 176 10.87 -16.31 -14.67
CA THR A 176 10.76 -15.36 -13.54
C THR A 176 11.00 -16.05 -12.22
N VAL A 177 11.79 -15.44 -11.33
CA VAL A 177 12.11 -15.92 -9.99
C VAL A 177 11.70 -14.89 -8.95
N ASN A 178 10.84 -15.31 -8.02
CA ASN A 178 10.41 -14.43 -6.96
C ASN A 178 11.54 -14.11 -5.98
N THR A 179 11.83 -12.82 -5.84
CA THR A 179 12.88 -12.30 -4.96
C THR A 179 12.33 -11.06 -4.25
N SER A 180 12.45 -11.02 -2.93
CA SER A 180 12.08 -9.83 -2.14
C SER A 180 12.93 -8.63 -2.53
N ASP A 181 12.35 -7.43 -2.51
CA ASP A 181 13.04 -6.17 -2.69
C ASP A 181 14.17 -5.96 -1.66
N ALA A 182 14.00 -6.46 -0.44
CA ALA A 182 15.02 -6.42 0.61
C ALA A 182 16.27 -7.27 0.27
N ASP A 183 16.13 -8.31 -0.54
CA ASP A 183 17.21 -9.26 -0.86
C ASP A 183 17.82 -9.06 -2.24
N ILE A 184 17.16 -8.33 -3.16
CA ILE A 184 17.46 -8.29 -4.59
C ILE A 184 18.88 -7.72 -4.90
N VAL A 185 19.32 -6.72 -4.16
CA VAL A 185 20.66 -6.12 -4.31
C VAL A 185 21.76 -7.13 -3.94
N GLY A 186 21.56 -7.82 -2.80
CA GLY A 186 22.46 -8.87 -2.33
C GLY A 186 22.51 -10.06 -3.29
N LEU A 187 21.35 -10.44 -3.83
CA LEU A 187 21.24 -11.54 -4.81
C LEU A 187 21.98 -11.19 -6.11
N PHE A 188 21.77 -9.99 -6.66
CA PHE A 188 22.39 -9.56 -7.92
C PHE A 188 23.89 -9.45 -7.84
N SER A 189 24.49 -9.33 -6.64
CA SER A 189 25.95 -9.37 -6.45
C SER A 189 26.58 -10.72 -6.82
N ASN A 190 25.79 -11.81 -6.95
CA ASN A 190 26.27 -13.12 -7.40
C ASN A 190 26.46 -13.13 -8.91
N ASP A 191 27.56 -13.71 -9.39
CA ASP A 191 27.89 -13.79 -10.81
C ASP A 191 26.85 -14.60 -11.63
N ASP A 192 26.17 -15.54 -10.99
CA ASP A 192 25.16 -16.41 -11.64
C ASP A 192 23.80 -15.72 -11.87
N VAL A 193 23.57 -14.54 -11.25
CA VAL A 193 22.34 -13.76 -11.45
C VAL A 193 22.58 -12.71 -12.52
N GLU A 194 21.91 -12.83 -13.64
CA GLU A 194 22.18 -12.03 -14.84
C GLU A 194 21.11 -10.98 -15.16
N ALA A 195 19.90 -11.09 -14.59
CA ALA A 195 18.82 -10.15 -14.83
C ALA A 195 17.97 -9.92 -13.59
N VAL A 196 17.58 -8.67 -13.38
CA VAL A 196 16.66 -8.27 -12.31
C VAL A 196 15.71 -7.17 -12.78
N THR A 197 14.54 -7.10 -12.14
CA THR A 197 13.66 -5.93 -12.18
C THR A 197 13.53 -5.38 -10.78
N ALA A 198 13.81 -4.10 -10.59
CA ALA A 198 13.84 -3.45 -9.29
C ALA A 198 13.43 -1.97 -9.41
N TRP A 199 13.25 -1.33 -8.27
CA TRP A 199 13.00 0.11 -8.14
C TRP A 199 14.07 0.80 -7.27
N ASN A 200 14.08 2.13 -7.25
CA ASN A 200 15.00 2.89 -6.40
C ASN A 200 14.59 2.87 -4.91
N PRO A 201 15.57 2.73 -4.01
CA PRO A 201 17.03 2.86 -4.21
C PRO A 201 17.75 1.59 -4.71
N GLN A 202 17.10 0.43 -4.72
CA GLN A 202 17.72 -0.84 -5.10
C GLN A 202 18.21 -0.82 -6.55
N LEU A 203 17.45 -0.22 -7.47
CA LEU A 203 17.82 -0.09 -8.88
C LEU A 203 19.15 0.64 -9.06
N SER A 204 19.33 1.80 -8.40
CA SER A 204 20.57 2.56 -8.45
C SER A 204 21.75 1.77 -7.88
N ALA A 205 21.56 1.10 -6.74
CA ALA A 205 22.59 0.28 -6.13
C ALA A 205 23.02 -0.89 -7.04
N ILE A 206 22.11 -1.46 -7.81
CA ILE A 206 22.38 -2.52 -8.77
C ILE A 206 23.04 -1.95 -10.04
N ALA A 207 22.57 -0.82 -10.54
CA ALA A 207 23.12 -0.16 -11.72
C ALA A 207 24.59 0.26 -11.56
N ASP A 208 24.99 0.58 -10.33
CA ASP A 208 26.39 0.92 -10.00
C ASP A 208 27.33 -0.30 -9.94
N MET A 209 26.80 -1.53 -10.01
CA MET A 209 27.66 -2.73 -10.01
C MET A 209 28.35 -2.93 -11.37
N ALA A 210 29.48 -3.63 -11.35
CA ALA A 210 30.24 -3.92 -12.57
C ALA A 210 29.41 -4.75 -13.56
N ASP A 211 29.52 -4.42 -14.84
CA ASP A 211 28.84 -5.08 -15.97
C ASP A 211 27.30 -4.96 -15.95
N SER A 212 26.73 -4.12 -15.09
CA SER A 212 25.29 -3.85 -14.98
C SER A 212 24.86 -2.79 -16.00
N ASN A 213 23.79 -3.05 -16.72
CA ASN A 213 23.21 -2.09 -17.68
C ASN A 213 21.70 -2.02 -17.46
N VAL A 214 21.17 -0.82 -17.22
CA VAL A 214 19.75 -0.57 -17.21
C VAL A 214 19.27 -0.58 -18.67
N VAL A 215 18.40 -1.52 -19.03
CA VAL A 215 17.96 -1.77 -20.42
C VAL A 215 16.52 -1.32 -20.70
N TYR A 216 15.74 -1.08 -19.64
CA TYR A 216 14.37 -0.57 -19.72
C TYR A 216 13.98 0.08 -18.41
N THR A 217 13.21 1.17 -18.47
CA THR A 217 12.69 1.84 -17.27
C THR A 217 11.23 2.24 -17.44
N SER A 218 10.62 2.67 -16.33
CA SER A 218 9.27 3.23 -16.29
C SER A 218 9.11 4.54 -17.08
N GLU A 219 10.22 5.19 -17.50
CA GLU A 219 10.18 6.34 -18.41
C GLU A 219 9.54 5.99 -19.76
N GLU A 220 9.60 4.72 -20.18
CA GLU A 220 8.97 4.24 -21.42
C GLU A 220 7.44 4.06 -21.30
N ILE A 221 6.89 4.10 -20.09
CA ILE A 221 5.46 3.95 -19.76
C ILE A 221 4.99 5.04 -18.78
N PRO A 222 5.19 6.33 -19.07
CA PRO A 222 4.95 7.40 -18.12
C PRO A 222 3.49 7.44 -17.66
N GLY A 223 3.27 7.60 -16.34
CA GLY A 223 1.95 7.68 -15.72
C GLY A 223 1.19 6.33 -15.62
N GLU A 224 1.82 5.20 -15.98
CA GLU A 224 1.18 3.88 -15.76
C GLU A 224 1.42 3.35 -14.35
N ILE A 225 2.54 3.66 -13.71
CA ILE A 225 2.88 3.25 -12.35
C ILE A 225 2.68 4.46 -11.43
N LEU A 226 1.60 4.42 -10.64
CA LEU A 226 1.25 5.46 -9.68
C LEU A 226 1.56 4.98 -8.27
N ASP A 227 2.15 5.85 -7.46
CA ASP A 227 2.48 5.61 -6.08
C ASP A 227 1.50 6.34 -5.16
N MET A 228 0.90 5.59 -4.24
CA MET A 228 -0.28 6.06 -3.51
C MET A 228 -0.18 5.74 -2.01
N MET A 229 -0.83 6.55 -1.18
CA MET A 229 -1.29 6.13 0.14
C MET A 229 -2.73 5.64 0.02
N VAL A 230 -2.93 4.37 0.35
CA VAL A 230 -4.23 3.69 0.31
C VAL A 230 -4.69 3.42 1.73
N VAL A 231 -5.94 3.75 2.04
CA VAL A 231 -6.54 3.58 3.38
C VAL A 231 -7.82 2.77 3.26
N ASN A 232 -8.15 2.00 4.29
CA ASN A 232 -9.41 1.28 4.35
C ASN A 232 -10.59 2.25 4.29
N THR A 233 -11.53 2.01 3.38
CA THR A 233 -12.66 2.91 3.13
C THR A 233 -13.57 3.06 4.33
N ASP A 234 -13.85 1.98 5.06
CA ASP A 234 -14.68 2.04 6.27
C ASP A 234 -13.99 2.87 7.38
N THR A 235 -12.66 2.73 7.52
CA THR A 235 -11.89 3.54 8.47
C THR A 235 -11.98 5.03 8.15
N LEU A 236 -11.85 5.43 6.88
CA LEU A 236 -12.01 6.84 6.47
C LEU A 236 -13.43 7.36 6.66
N ASN A 237 -14.45 6.52 6.42
CA ASN A 237 -15.84 6.89 6.63
C ASN A 237 -16.18 7.08 8.12
N ASP A 238 -15.61 6.23 8.98
CA ASP A 238 -15.83 6.28 10.42
C ASP A 238 -15.05 7.43 11.08
N ASN A 239 -13.85 7.74 10.58
CA ASN A 239 -13.04 8.86 11.04
C ASN A 239 -12.29 9.56 9.87
N PRO A 240 -12.90 10.55 9.22
CA PRO A 240 -12.29 11.30 8.13
C PRO A 240 -11.09 12.16 8.56
N ASP A 241 -10.91 12.41 9.88
CA ASP A 241 -9.79 13.19 10.39
C ASP A 241 -8.44 12.49 10.13
N LEU A 242 -8.43 11.14 10.06
CA LEU A 242 -7.26 10.38 9.58
C LEU A 242 -6.83 10.83 8.19
N GLY A 243 -7.78 10.92 7.25
CA GLY A 243 -7.49 11.36 5.88
C GLY A 243 -6.96 12.78 5.82
N HIS A 244 -7.57 13.70 6.60
CA HIS A 244 -7.11 15.08 6.67
C HIS A 244 -5.71 15.21 7.27
N ALA A 245 -5.37 14.41 8.28
CA ALA A 245 -4.06 14.41 8.90
C ALA A 245 -2.98 13.88 7.94
N LEU A 246 -3.23 12.74 7.27
CA LEU A 246 -2.30 12.14 6.30
C LEU A 246 -2.02 13.08 5.12
N VAL A 247 -3.06 13.65 4.51
CA VAL A 247 -2.93 14.59 3.39
C VAL A 247 -2.21 15.87 3.82
N GLY A 248 -2.52 16.36 5.02
CA GLY A 248 -1.86 17.54 5.56
C GLY A 248 -0.38 17.35 5.81
N ALA A 249 0.02 16.21 6.39
CA ALA A 249 1.41 15.86 6.60
C ALA A 249 2.15 15.70 5.28
N TRP A 250 1.55 15.01 4.31
CA TRP A 250 2.12 14.79 2.99
C TRP A 250 2.45 16.10 2.27
N TYR A 251 1.47 16.98 2.09
CA TYR A 251 1.68 18.24 1.35
C TYR A 251 2.52 19.27 2.10
N GLU A 252 2.61 19.22 3.44
CA GLU A 252 3.59 20.00 4.17
C GLU A 252 5.02 19.59 3.78
N ILE A 253 5.27 18.29 3.64
CA ILE A 253 6.58 17.76 3.25
C ILE A 253 6.84 18.02 1.76
N MET A 254 5.83 17.88 0.91
CA MET A 254 5.96 18.24 -0.51
C MET A 254 6.39 19.70 -0.68
N GLY A 255 5.89 20.61 0.16
CA GLY A 255 6.33 22.01 0.16
C GLY A 255 7.81 22.20 0.53
N LEU A 256 8.35 21.37 1.43
CA LEU A 256 9.80 21.38 1.74
C LEU A 256 10.61 20.85 0.56
N MET A 257 10.16 19.79 -0.08
CA MET A 257 10.83 19.19 -1.23
C MET A 257 10.84 20.16 -2.43
N GLU A 258 9.72 20.81 -2.73
CA GLU A 258 9.62 21.83 -3.77
C GLU A 258 10.54 23.03 -3.49
N ALA A 259 10.65 23.44 -2.23
CA ALA A 259 11.56 24.50 -1.80
C ALA A 259 13.05 24.09 -1.88
N GLY A 260 13.35 22.79 -2.09
CA GLY A 260 14.70 22.26 -2.09
C GLY A 260 15.36 22.34 -0.71
N ASP A 261 14.60 22.08 0.37
CA ASP A 261 15.12 22.10 1.74
C ASP A 261 16.16 20.96 1.93
N GLU A 262 17.43 21.34 1.98
CA GLU A 262 18.54 20.37 2.03
C GLU A 262 18.56 19.57 3.34
N ASP A 263 18.06 20.12 4.45
CA ASP A 263 17.99 19.40 5.72
C ASP A 263 16.93 18.28 5.63
N ALA A 264 15.75 18.59 5.09
CA ALA A 264 14.70 17.61 4.87
C ALA A 264 15.10 16.51 3.87
N LEU A 265 15.68 16.92 2.72
CA LEU A 265 16.15 15.99 1.70
C LEU A 265 17.29 15.09 2.21
N SER A 266 18.17 15.60 3.10
CA SER A 266 19.25 14.80 3.68
C SER A 266 18.71 13.73 4.64
N ILE A 267 17.66 14.03 5.42
CA ILE A 267 17.01 13.04 6.31
C ILE A 267 16.35 11.93 5.46
N MET A 268 15.70 12.30 4.37
CA MET A 268 15.11 11.33 3.44
C MET A 268 16.18 10.48 2.74
N ALA A 269 17.31 11.08 2.34
CA ALA A 269 18.45 10.39 1.76
C ALA A 269 19.05 9.35 2.72
N ASP A 270 19.25 9.74 3.98
CA ASP A 270 19.73 8.81 5.03
C ASP A 270 18.75 7.63 5.22
N ALA A 271 17.45 7.88 5.19
CA ALA A 271 16.42 6.83 5.27
C ALA A 271 16.40 5.91 4.03
N ALA A 272 16.70 6.46 2.85
CA ALA A 272 16.89 5.70 1.60
C ALA A 272 18.22 4.94 1.55
N GLY A 273 19.12 5.17 2.51
CA GLY A 273 20.44 4.53 2.56
C GLY A 273 21.44 5.06 1.52
N THR A 274 21.28 6.31 1.09
CA THR A 274 22.12 7.00 0.12
C THR A 274 22.53 8.38 0.64
N ASP A 275 23.36 9.12 -0.11
CA ASP A 275 23.64 10.52 0.19
C ASP A 275 22.65 11.47 -0.53
N LEU A 276 22.74 12.76 -0.22
CA LEU A 276 21.84 13.76 -0.78
C LEU A 276 21.87 13.80 -2.31
N GLU A 277 23.06 13.69 -2.93
CA GLU A 277 23.22 13.69 -4.40
C GLU A 277 22.53 12.46 -5.01
N GLY A 278 22.77 11.26 -4.44
CA GLY A 278 22.15 10.02 -4.89
C GLY A 278 20.63 10.03 -4.72
N TYR A 279 20.10 10.61 -3.62
CA TYR A 279 18.68 10.75 -3.44
C TYR A 279 18.04 11.73 -4.43
N GLN A 280 18.68 12.86 -4.71
CA GLN A 280 18.24 13.82 -5.71
C GLN A 280 18.22 13.21 -7.12
N ASP A 281 19.20 12.36 -7.45
CA ASP A 281 19.23 11.61 -8.70
C ASP A 281 18.04 10.64 -8.79
N GLN A 282 17.72 9.92 -7.71
CA GLN A 282 16.52 9.04 -7.65
C GLN A 282 15.22 9.83 -7.79
N LEU A 283 15.12 10.99 -7.14
CA LEU A 283 13.95 11.88 -7.29
C LEU A 283 13.79 12.43 -8.71
N SER A 284 14.90 12.60 -9.46
CA SER A 284 14.82 13.03 -10.86
C SER A 284 14.14 12.00 -11.78
N ALA A 285 14.09 10.74 -11.35
CA ALA A 285 13.39 9.63 -11.98
C ALA A 285 11.96 9.44 -11.44
N THR A 286 11.45 10.40 -10.67
CA THR A 286 10.10 10.40 -10.07
C THR A 286 9.38 11.69 -10.44
N TYR A 287 8.17 11.59 -10.98
CA TYR A 287 7.31 12.77 -11.13
C TYR A 287 6.48 12.97 -9.87
N LEU A 288 6.94 13.81 -8.96
CA LEU A 288 6.25 14.12 -7.72
C LEU A 288 5.11 15.13 -7.95
N TYR A 289 3.93 14.82 -7.42
CA TYR A 289 2.80 15.77 -7.35
C TYR A 289 2.97 16.68 -6.13
N THR A 290 3.90 17.65 -6.23
CA THR A 290 4.17 18.61 -5.14
C THR A 290 3.06 19.64 -4.98
N ASP A 291 2.39 20.00 -6.10
CA ASP A 291 1.19 20.84 -6.08
C ASP A 291 -0.07 19.98 -5.92
N PRO A 292 -0.85 20.15 -4.83
CA PRO A 292 -2.10 19.42 -4.65
C PRO A 292 -3.09 19.58 -5.81
N ALA A 293 -3.05 20.69 -6.55
CA ALA A 293 -3.92 20.91 -7.69
C ALA A 293 -3.64 19.92 -8.84
N GLU A 294 -2.36 19.54 -9.06
CA GLU A 294 -2.00 18.56 -10.10
C GLU A 294 -2.48 17.16 -9.74
N ALA A 295 -2.35 16.76 -8.47
CA ALA A 295 -2.86 15.47 -7.99
C ALA A 295 -4.40 15.39 -8.08
N ILE A 296 -5.10 16.49 -7.78
CA ILE A 296 -6.56 16.58 -7.95
C ILE A 296 -6.91 16.43 -9.44
N GLU A 297 -6.23 17.17 -10.35
CA GLU A 297 -6.48 17.08 -11.78
C GLU A 297 -6.28 15.65 -12.30
N LEU A 298 -5.21 14.96 -11.86
CA LEU A 298 -5.01 13.56 -12.19
C LEU A 298 -6.16 12.69 -11.69
N MET A 299 -6.51 12.77 -10.40
CA MET A 299 -7.56 11.92 -9.81
C MET A 299 -8.93 12.14 -10.43
N GLU A 300 -9.21 13.35 -10.93
CA GLU A 300 -10.45 13.70 -11.65
C GLU A 300 -10.38 13.42 -13.16
N SER A 301 -9.22 13.00 -13.69
CA SER A 301 -9.02 12.80 -15.12
C SER A 301 -9.64 11.51 -15.65
N GLN A 302 -9.98 11.50 -16.94
CA GLN A 302 -10.33 10.27 -17.65
C GLN A 302 -9.09 9.39 -17.86
N ASP A 303 -7.90 10.00 -17.95
CA ASP A 303 -6.64 9.28 -18.16
C ASP A 303 -6.33 8.33 -17.00
N LEU A 304 -6.66 8.71 -15.75
CA LEU A 304 -6.55 7.82 -14.60
C LEU A 304 -7.44 6.58 -14.76
N LEU A 305 -8.71 6.77 -15.12
CA LEU A 305 -9.63 5.64 -15.30
C LEU A 305 -9.16 4.71 -16.43
N ASP A 306 -8.67 5.28 -17.53
CA ASP A 306 -8.11 4.54 -18.66
C ASP A 306 -6.83 3.78 -18.26
N THR A 307 -5.99 4.36 -17.41
CA THR A 307 -4.81 3.70 -16.83
C THR A 307 -5.23 2.52 -15.97
N MET A 308 -6.18 2.73 -15.04
CA MET A 308 -6.66 1.66 -14.18
C MET A 308 -7.35 0.53 -14.95
N GLN A 309 -8.05 0.84 -16.05
CA GLN A 309 -8.58 -0.19 -16.94
C GLN A 309 -7.46 -1.02 -17.58
N ARG A 310 -6.39 -0.38 -18.10
CA ARG A 310 -5.22 -1.10 -18.66
C ARG A 310 -4.56 -2.01 -17.61
N VAL A 311 -4.38 -1.50 -16.39
CA VAL A 311 -3.85 -2.27 -15.26
C VAL A 311 -4.75 -3.46 -14.93
N ALA A 312 -6.06 -3.29 -14.91
CA ALA A 312 -7.00 -4.39 -14.66
C ALA A 312 -6.99 -5.46 -15.78
N GLU A 313 -6.95 -5.02 -17.05
CA GLU A 313 -6.84 -5.92 -18.21
C GLU A 313 -5.53 -6.71 -18.18
N PHE A 314 -4.42 -6.06 -17.86
CA PHE A 314 -3.12 -6.69 -17.64
C PHE A 314 -3.20 -7.71 -16.50
N SER A 315 -3.68 -7.30 -15.34
CA SER A 315 -3.76 -8.14 -14.14
C SER A 315 -4.61 -9.39 -14.38
N PHE A 316 -5.72 -9.24 -15.11
CA PHE A 316 -6.56 -10.38 -15.50
C PHE A 316 -5.83 -11.34 -16.46
N LYS A 317 -5.16 -10.80 -17.50
CA LYS A 317 -4.38 -11.60 -18.48
C LYS A 317 -3.29 -12.45 -17.80
N HIS A 318 -2.71 -11.94 -16.72
CA HIS A 318 -1.63 -12.59 -15.95
C HIS A 318 -2.14 -13.35 -14.71
N GLY A 319 -3.46 -13.46 -14.52
CA GLY A 319 -4.06 -14.24 -13.41
C GLY A 319 -3.95 -13.58 -12.04
N LEU A 320 -3.61 -12.28 -11.96
CA LEU A 320 -3.39 -11.57 -10.70
C LEU A 320 -4.70 -11.19 -9.97
N LEU A 321 -5.84 -11.25 -10.66
CA LEU A 321 -7.16 -11.04 -10.06
C LEU A 321 -7.77 -12.35 -9.49
N GLY A 322 -6.95 -13.40 -9.41
CA GLY A 322 -7.33 -14.74 -8.92
C GLY A 322 -7.82 -15.68 -10.03
N ASP A 323 -7.60 -16.98 -9.81
CA ASP A 323 -7.89 -18.06 -10.77
C ASP A 323 -9.37 -18.15 -11.21
N THR A 324 -10.27 -17.57 -10.45
CA THR A 324 -11.73 -17.62 -10.70
C THR A 324 -12.30 -16.32 -11.22
N ALA A 325 -11.49 -15.29 -11.44
CA ALA A 325 -11.93 -14.03 -12.00
C ALA A 325 -12.56 -14.27 -13.39
N PRO A 326 -13.79 -13.82 -13.66
CA PRO A 326 -14.49 -14.09 -14.92
C PRO A 326 -14.01 -13.15 -16.03
N ASP A 327 -13.59 -11.95 -15.71
CA ASP A 327 -13.15 -10.87 -16.61
C ASP A 327 -12.32 -9.83 -15.86
N PRO A 328 -11.69 -8.86 -16.58
CA PRO A 328 -10.87 -7.81 -15.96
C PRO A 328 -11.65 -6.88 -15.02
N GLY A 329 -12.95 -6.79 -15.17
CA GLY A 329 -13.81 -5.92 -14.37
C GLY A 329 -14.39 -6.59 -13.13
N VAL A 330 -13.89 -7.75 -12.70
CA VAL A 330 -14.37 -8.45 -11.49
C VAL A 330 -14.31 -7.60 -10.24
N VAL A 331 -13.34 -6.70 -10.15
CA VAL A 331 -13.22 -5.66 -9.13
C VAL A 331 -13.69 -4.34 -9.74
N GLY A 332 -14.61 -3.67 -9.06
CA GLY A 332 -15.02 -2.31 -9.40
C GLY A 332 -13.99 -1.29 -8.94
N ILE A 333 -13.61 -0.38 -9.84
CA ILE A 333 -12.70 0.74 -9.60
C ILE A 333 -13.48 2.03 -9.82
N GLU A 334 -13.57 2.86 -8.80
CA GLU A 334 -14.29 4.13 -8.84
C GLU A 334 -13.31 5.31 -8.85
N THR A 335 -13.53 6.25 -9.77
CA THR A 335 -12.84 7.54 -9.84
C THR A 335 -13.87 8.66 -9.98
N PRO A 336 -13.54 9.92 -9.73
CA PRO A 336 -14.46 11.03 -9.98
C PRO A 336 -14.93 11.14 -11.44
N SER A 337 -14.12 10.68 -12.41
CA SER A 337 -14.47 10.70 -13.84
C SER A 337 -15.40 9.55 -14.25
N GLY A 338 -15.53 8.51 -13.43
CA GLY A 338 -16.39 7.36 -13.74
C GLY A 338 -15.98 6.09 -13.02
N MET A 339 -16.46 4.96 -13.54
CA MET A 339 -16.17 3.67 -12.95
C MET A 339 -15.84 2.63 -14.02
N PHE A 340 -14.91 1.73 -13.69
CA PHE A 340 -14.61 0.51 -14.44
C PHE A 340 -14.96 -0.72 -13.59
N GLY A 341 -15.46 -1.77 -14.21
CA GLY A 341 -15.73 -3.06 -13.58
C GLY A 341 -17.12 -3.18 -12.92
N ASP A 342 -17.23 -4.08 -11.94
CA ASP A 342 -18.51 -4.45 -11.31
C ASP A 342 -18.95 -3.41 -10.27
N GLU A 343 -20.04 -2.69 -10.58
CA GLU A 343 -20.67 -1.70 -9.69
C GLU A 343 -21.14 -2.28 -8.33
N ASN A 344 -21.31 -3.58 -8.25
CA ASN A 344 -21.71 -4.23 -7.01
C ASN A 344 -20.50 -4.78 -6.20
N ASN A 345 -19.28 -4.64 -6.74
CA ASN A 345 -18.04 -5.09 -6.11
C ASN A 345 -16.96 -4.02 -6.21
N VAL A 346 -17.28 -2.77 -5.87
CA VAL A 346 -16.30 -1.67 -5.83
C VAL A 346 -15.42 -1.84 -4.61
N GLN A 347 -14.13 -2.09 -4.86
CA GLN A 347 -13.14 -2.34 -3.81
C GLN A 347 -11.91 -1.41 -3.90
N LEU A 348 -11.82 -0.58 -4.95
CA LEU A 348 -10.79 0.44 -5.07
C LEU A 348 -11.43 1.77 -5.49
N ARG A 349 -11.15 2.82 -4.74
CA ARG A 349 -11.62 4.18 -5.00
C ARG A 349 -10.48 5.16 -5.03
N PHE A 350 -10.62 6.20 -5.85
CA PHE A 350 -9.76 7.38 -5.83
C PHE A 350 -10.57 8.56 -5.34
N ASP A 351 -10.19 9.12 -4.20
CA ASP A 351 -10.94 10.22 -3.56
C ASP A 351 -10.08 11.48 -3.38
N PRO A 352 -10.21 12.48 -4.27
CA PRO A 352 -9.48 13.73 -4.16
C PRO A 352 -10.02 14.68 -3.10
N SER A 353 -11.12 14.36 -2.41
CA SER A 353 -11.83 15.31 -1.52
C SER A 353 -10.96 15.83 -0.39
N PHE A 354 -10.11 14.98 0.18
CA PHE A 354 -9.18 15.36 1.25
C PHE A 354 -8.08 16.29 0.73
N THR A 355 -7.51 16.00 -0.44
CA THR A 355 -6.53 16.86 -1.10
C THR A 355 -7.16 18.20 -1.51
N THR A 356 -8.41 18.18 -2.01
CA THR A 356 -9.18 19.40 -2.31
C THR A 356 -9.41 20.24 -1.07
N ALA A 357 -9.81 19.60 0.05
CA ALA A 357 -10.00 20.30 1.31
C ALA A 357 -8.69 20.94 1.84
N TYR A 358 -7.55 20.27 1.65
CA TYR A 358 -6.25 20.84 1.97
C TYR A 358 -5.91 22.03 1.08
N HIS A 359 -6.06 21.88 -0.25
CA HIS A 359 -5.78 22.93 -1.22
C HIS A 359 -6.63 24.19 -0.98
N ASP A 360 -7.93 24.03 -0.73
CA ASP A 360 -8.85 25.15 -0.50
C ASP A 360 -8.58 25.90 0.83
N ALA A 361 -7.86 25.29 1.75
CA ALA A 361 -7.50 25.87 3.05
C ALA A 361 -6.18 26.68 3.04
N GLN A 362 -5.40 26.63 1.93
CA GLN A 362 -4.15 27.41 1.76
C GLN A 362 -4.45 28.83 1.33
#